data_40514af6b1f0c206429556384acac853
#
_entry.id   40514af6b1f0c206429556384acac853
#
_cell.length_a   1.000
_cell.length_b   1.000
_cell.length_c   1.000
_cell.angle_alpha   90.00
_cell.angle_beta   90.00
_cell.angle_gamma   90.00
#
_symmetry.space_group_name_H-M   'P 1'
#
loop_
_entity.id
_entity.type
_entity.pdbx_description
1 polymer ?
#
loop_
_entity_poly.entity_id
_entity_poly.type
_entity_poly.pdbx_seq_one_letter_code
_entity_poly.pdbx_strand_id
1 'polypeptide(L)'
;PVTASLLEVHQVGCFEASFVPQRKDFERLDPRFRLPEKVWNSFTHYEDYGFVVFKLKRGQNQEVNPMAFSFPTRQPEKLFYPTVHVHDGEFHEQAEFDHTLYAQVPVEIRGWEPSEWCLGKELFEMSSDPDVRKFMGLEQKERWSPVAELNVVELDRSCHRKTIRGMHKNEDIRVSLNAPV
;
A
#
# COMPACT_ATOMS: atom_id res chain seq x y z
N PRO A 1 -12.86 -5.15 -36.03
CA PRO A 1 -12.40 -4.63 -34.77
C PRO A 1 -12.43 -5.76 -33.73
N VAL A 2 -11.25 -6.21 -33.27
CA VAL A 2 -11.15 -7.15 -32.17
C VAL A 2 -11.59 -6.40 -30.93
N THR A 3 -12.80 -6.70 -30.44
CA THR A 3 -13.27 -6.18 -29.15
C THR A 3 -12.34 -6.76 -28.08
N ALA A 4 -11.52 -5.92 -27.49
CA ALA A 4 -10.63 -6.35 -26.41
C ALA A 4 -11.49 -6.90 -25.26
N SER A 5 -11.14 -8.10 -24.75
CA SER A 5 -11.87 -8.71 -23.63
C SER A 5 -11.79 -7.82 -22.40
N LEU A 6 -12.85 -7.81 -21.60
CA LEU A 6 -12.85 -7.15 -20.29
C LEU A 6 -11.76 -7.74 -19.39
N LEU A 7 -11.21 -6.92 -18.52
CA LEU A 7 -10.26 -7.37 -17.50
C LEU A 7 -11.01 -8.12 -16.39
N GLU A 8 -10.35 -9.14 -15.87
CA GLU A 8 -10.91 -9.97 -14.80
C GLU A 8 -10.95 -9.19 -13.48
N VAL A 9 -12.01 -9.40 -12.72
CA VAL A 9 -12.19 -8.83 -11.38
C VAL A 9 -12.20 -9.97 -10.36
N HIS A 10 -11.27 -9.92 -9.41
CA HIS A 10 -11.10 -10.90 -8.36
C HIS A 10 -11.69 -10.41 -7.04
N GLN A 11 -12.24 -11.34 -6.27
CA GLN A 11 -12.69 -11.06 -4.90
C GLN A 11 -11.55 -11.32 -3.92
N VAL A 12 -11.11 -10.28 -3.20
CA VAL A 12 -10.01 -10.36 -2.23
C VAL A 12 -10.47 -9.75 -0.91
N GLY A 13 -10.92 -10.60 0.01
CA GLY A 13 -11.49 -10.15 1.28
C GLY A 13 -12.65 -9.18 1.07
N CYS A 14 -12.57 -8.00 1.68
CA CYS A 14 -13.56 -6.93 1.53
C CYS A 14 -13.39 -6.09 0.25
N PHE A 15 -12.46 -6.46 -0.64
CA PHE A 15 -12.19 -5.74 -1.89
C PHE A 15 -12.61 -6.53 -3.13
N GLU A 16 -12.88 -5.79 -4.18
CA GLU A 16 -12.83 -6.24 -5.56
C GLU A 16 -11.53 -5.70 -6.17
N ALA A 17 -10.73 -6.55 -6.80
CA ALA A 17 -9.42 -6.21 -7.35
C ALA A 17 -9.33 -6.57 -8.83
N SER A 18 -8.63 -5.74 -9.61
CA SER A 18 -8.30 -6.03 -11.01
C SER A 18 -6.89 -5.57 -11.32
N PHE A 19 -6.17 -6.36 -12.12
CA PHE A 19 -4.87 -5.98 -12.65
C PHE A 19 -5.04 -5.32 -14.01
N VAL A 20 -4.48 -4.11 -14.17
CA VAL A 20 -4.49 -3.34 -15.41
C VAL A 20 -3.06 -3.25 -15.94
N PRO A 21 -2.72 -3.93 -17.05
CA PRO A 21 -1.34 -4.03 -17.52
C PRO A 21 -0.71 -2.68 -17.88
N GLN A 22 -1.48 -1.77 -18.47
CA GLN A 22 -1.05 -0.44 -18.88
C GLN A 22 -2.20 0.57 -18.82
N ARG A 23 -1.89 1.85 -18.79
CA ARG A 23 -2.88 2.94 -18.77
C ARG A 23 -3.96 2.79 -19.83
N LYS A 24 -3.61 2.45 -21.07
CA LYS A 24 -4.57 2.25 -22.18
C LYS A 24 -5.57 1.12 -21.94
N ASP A 25 -5.23 0.16 -21.07
CA ASP A 25 -6.10 -0.97 -20.76
C ASP A 25 -7.22 -0.63 -19.77
N PHE A 26 -7.23 0.60 -19.21
CA PHE A 26 -8.34 1.04 -18.35
C PHE A 26 -9.70 1.05 -19.07
N GLU A 27 -9.72 1.17 -20.40
CA GLU A 27 -10.94 1.03 -21.18
C GLU A 27 -11.55 -0.37 -21.12
N ARG A 28 -10.74 -1.36 -20.80
CA ARG A 28 -11.14 -2.77 -20.63
C ARG A 28 -11.57 -3.09 -19.20
N LEU A 29 -11.35 -2.17 -18.26
CA LEU A 29 -11.78 -2.31 -16.88
C LEU A 29 -13.28 -2.01 -16.76
N ASP A 30 -13.95 -2.70 -15.82
CA ASP A 30 -15.34 -2.37 -15.48
C ASP A 30 -15.44 -0.86 -15.15
N PRO A 31 -16.40 -0.13 -15.75
CA PRO A 31 -16.56 1.32 -15.53
C PRO A 31 -16.59 1.77 -14.07
N ARG A 32 -17.02 0.88 -13.16
CA ARG A 32 -17.05 1.13 -11.71
C ARG A 32 -15.69 1.42 -11.09
N PHE A 33 -14.60 1.03 -11.76
CA PHE A 33 -13.22 1.17 -11.29
C PHE A 33 -12.44 2.26 -12.01
N ARG A 34 -13.06 2.93 -13.00
CA ARG A 34 -12.34 3.91 -13.82
C ARG A 34 -12.28 5.26 -13.13
N LEU A 35 -11.11 5.89 -13.23
CA LEU A 35 -10.95 7.30 -12.92
C LEU A 35 -11.39 8.17 -14.10
N PRO A 36 -11.87 9.39 -13.87
CA PRO A 36 -12.15 10.33 -14.93
C PRO A 36 -10.93 10.61 -15.80
N GLU A 37 -11.12 10.77 -17.10
CA GLU A 37 -10.02 11.03 -18.04
C GLU A 37 -9.23 12.31 -17.68
N LYS A 38 -9.90 13.34 -17.18
CA LYS A 38 -9.26 14.57 -16.72
C LYS A 38 -8.21 14.34 -15.64
N VAL A 39 -8.40 13.33 -14.75
CA VAL A 39 -7.44 12.95 -13.72
C VAL A 39 -6.21 12.30 -14.38
N TRP A 40 -6.43 11.42 -15.35
CA TRP A 40 -5.34 10.77 -16.08
C TRP A 40 -4.46 11.75 -16.83
N ASN A 41 -5.00 12.85 -17.33
CA ASN A 41 -4.23 13.88 -18.03
C ASN A 41 -3.20 14.58 -17.13
N SER A 42 -3.40 14.54 -15.81
CA SER A 42 -2.44 15.04 -14.82
C SER A 42 -1.34 14.02 -14.48
N PHE A 43 -1.49 12.75 -14.89
CA PHE A 43 -0.60 11.63 -14.52
C PHE A 43 0.17 11.07 -15.72
N THR A 44 0.80 11.92 -16.52
CA THR A 44 1.55 11.50 -17.72
C THR A 44 2.72 10.56 -17.40
N HIS A 45 3.28 10.64 -16.20
CA HIS A 45 4.39 9.78 -15.76
C HIS A 45 4.00 8.32 -15.47
N TYR A 46 2.69 7.99 -15.49
CA TYR A 46 2.21 6.62 -15.31
C TYR A 46 1.91 5.88 -16.61
N GLU A 47 2.24 6.43 -17.78
CA GLU A 47 1.87 5.84 -19.08
C GLU A 47 2.35 4.41 -19.28
N ASP A 48 3.53 4.08 -18.75
CA ASP A 48 4.18 2.78 -18.85
C ASP A 48 4.11 1.93 -17.57
N TYR A 49 3.26 2.33 -16.61
CA TYR A 49 3.02 1.58 -15.38
C TYR A 49 1.95 0.51 -15.57
N GLY A 50 2.11 -0.60 -14.82
CA GLY A 50 1.00 -1.49 -14.50
C GLY A 50 0.27 -1.00 -13.25
N PHE A 51 -1.00 -1.36 -13.11
CA PHE A 51 -1.82 -0.94 -11.99
C PHE A 51 -2.55 -2.13 -11.38
N VAL A 52 -2.71 -2.09 -10.08
CA VAL A 52 -3.67 -2.92 -9.36
C VAL A 52 -4.74 -1.99 -8.82
N VAL A 53 -5.99 -2.21 -9.24
CA VAL A 53 -7.11 -1.38 -8.84
C VAL A 53 -7.92 -2.13 -7.80
N PHE A 54 -8.11 -1.52 -6.64
CA PHE A 54 -8.91 -2.08 -5.56
C PHE A 54 -10.11 -1.19 -5.31
N LYS A 55 -11.26 -1.82 -5.16
CA LYS A 55 -12.51 -1.16 -4.77
C LYS A 55 -13.05 -1.82 -3.52
N LEU A 56 -13.23 -1.02 -2.49
CA LEU A 56 -13.88 -1.47 -1.27
C LEU A 56 -15.36 -1.79 -1.55
N LYS A 57 -15.80 -2.97 -1.17
CA LYS A 57 -17.22 -3.34 -1.25
C LYS A 57 -18.05 -2.43 -0.35
N ARG A 58 -19.21 -2.00 -0.81
CA ARG A 58 -20.14 -1.23 0.01
C ARG A 58 -20.77 -2.14 1.07
N GLY A 59 -20.70 -1.73 2.32
CA GLY A 59 -21.35 -2.38 3.46
C GLY A 59 -21.41 -1.44 4.65
N GLN A 60 -22.45 -1.53 5.47
CA GLN A 60 -22.50 -0.83 6.75
C GLN A 60 -21.66 -1.60 7.76
N ASN A 61 -20.80 -0.91 8.52
CA ASN A 61 -19.95 -1.48 9.58
C ASN A 61 -18.98 -2.59 9.13
N GLN A 62 -18.42 -2.47 7.93
CA GLN A 62 -17.45 -3.44 7.46
C GLN A 62 -16.06 -3.11 8.01
N GLU A 63 -15.45 -4.05 8.72
CA GLU A 63 -14.02 -3.98 9.03
C GLU A 63 -13.24 -4.08 7.72
N VAL A 64 -12.30 -3.16 7.50
CA VAL A 64 -11.44 -3.18 6.33
C VAL A 64 -10.24 -4.06 6.63
N ASN A 65 -10.13 -5.18 5.92
CA ASN A 65 -8.98 -6.07 6.06
C ASN A 65 -7.71 -5.41 5.53
N PRO A 66 -6.56 -5.61 6.18
CA PRO A 66 -5.29 -5.26 5.59
C PRO A 66 -5.08 -6.04 4.29
N MET A 67 -4.33 -5.47 3.37
CA MET A 67 -4.07 -6.03 2.07
C MET A 67 -2.58 -6.10 1.81
N ALA A 68 -2.12 -7.21 1.24
CA ALA A 68 -0.75 -7.38 0.79
C ALA A 68 -0.73 -7.95 -0.63
N PHE A 69 0.23 -7.51 -1.42
CA PHE A 69 0.49 -8.05 -2.75
C PHE A 69 1.96 -7.84 -3.11
N SER A 70 2.47 -8.67 -4.01
CA SER A 70 3.82 -8.56 -4.55
C SER A 70 3.77 -8.23 -6.04
N PHE A 71 4.73 -7.47 -6.50
CA PHE A 71 4.87 -7.11 -7.91
C PHE A 71 6.34 -6.93 -8.29
N PRO A 72 6.72 -7.21 -9.54
CA PRO A 72 8.05 -6.93 -10.02
C PRO A 72 8.28 -5.42 -10.15
N THR A 73 9.46 -4.96 -9.72
CA THR A 73 9.88 -3.56 -9.93
C THR A 73 10.98 -3.46 -10.95
N ARG A 74 10.97 -2.37 -11.75
CA ARG A 74 12.07 -2.02 -12.67
C ARG A 74 13.21 -1.28 -11.98
N GLN A 75 13.01 -0.82 -10.76
CA GLN A 75 13.95 -0.01 -9.99
C GLN A 75 14.17 -0.64 -8.61
N PRO A 76 14.87 -1.78 -8.53
CA PRO A 76 15.07 -2.49 -7.25
C PRO A 76 15.91 -1.68 -6.24
N GLU A 77 16.65 -0.67 -6.71
CA GLU A 77 17.43 0.26 -5.88
C GLU A 77 16.59 1.38 -5.26
N LYS A 78 15.27 1.39 -5.49
CA LYS A 78 14.36 2.40 -4.94
C LYS A 78 13.15 1.78 -4.28
N LEU A 79 12.75 2.33 -3.15
CA LEU A 79 11.42 2.12 -2.61
C LEU A 79 10.44 3.06 -3.32
N PHE A 80 9.26 2.56 -3.57
CA PHE A 80 8.19 3.30 -4.22
C PHE A 80 6.91 3.22 -3.38
N TYR A 81 6.37 4.37 -3.02
CA TYR A 81 5.10 4.48 -2.32
C TYR A 81 4.14 5.32 -3.17
N PRO A 82 3.05 4.72 -3.64
CA PRO A 82 2.00 5.43 -4.39
C PRO A 82 1.19 6.30 -3.42
N THR A 83 1.56 7.56 -3.30
CA THR A 83 1.01 8.50 -2.32
C THR A 83 0.22 9.65 -2.94
N VAL A 84 -0.05 9.61 -4.23
CA VAL A 84 -0.88 10.60 -4.89
C VAL A 84 -2.33 10.50 -4.45
N HIS A 85 -2.93 11.61 -4.04
CA HIS A 85 -4.31 11.73 -3.59
C HIS A 85 -5.20 12.36 -4.66
N VAL A 86 -6.38 11.75 -4.88
CA VAL A 86 -7.48 12.29 -5.69
C VAL A 86 -8.78 12.02 -4.95
N HIS A 87 -9.30 12.99 -4.23
CA HIS A 87 -10.48 12.81 -3.38
C HIS A 87 -11.79 13.29 -4.01
N ASP A 88 -11.74 14.39 -4.77
CA ASP A 88 -12.89 15.09 -5.37
C ASP A 88 -13.05 14.81 -6.87
N GLY A 89 -12.22 13.91 -7.41
CA GLY A 89 -12.16 13.63 -8.85
C GLY A 89 -11.36 14.67 -9.63
N GLU A 90 -10.53 15.47 -8.94
CA GLU A 90 -9.57 16.42 -9.51
C GLU A 90 -8.18 16.21 -8.93
N PHE A 91 -7.17 16.55 -9.70
CA PHE A 91 -5.79 16.54 -9.21
C PHE A 91 -5.41 17.92 -8.67
N HIS A 92 -4.92 17.95 -7.45
CA HIS A 92 -4.36 19.15 -6.82
C HIS A 92 -2.86 18.97 -6.63
N GLU A 93 -2.07 20.02 -6.87
CA GLU A 93 -0.60 19.98 -6.74
C GLU A 93 -0.13 19.76 -5.30
N GLN A 94 -0.99 20.08 -4.33
CA GLN A 94 -0.75 19.85 -2.92
C GLN A 94 -1.91 19.06 -2.32
N ALA A 95 -1.60 18.18 -1.37
CA ALA A 95 -2.58 17.41 -0.62
C ALA A 95 -2.20 17.34 0.85
N GLU A 96 -3.19 17.15 1.70
CA GLU A 96 -2.97 16.88 3.10
C GLU A 96 -2.60 15.41 3.30
N PHE A 97 -1.45 15.17 3.93
CA PHE A 97 -0.93 13.83 4.23
C PHE A 97 -1.08 13.53 5.71
N ASP A 98 -1.47 12.31 6.01
CA ASP A 98 -1.39 11.68 7.33
C ASP A 98 -1.00 10.21 7.14
N HIS A 99 0.26 9.98 6.77
CA HIS A 99 0.78 8.67 6.45
C HIS A 99 1.95 8.31 7.34
N THR A 100 1.99 7.04 7.73
CA THR A 100 3.21 6.42 8.26
C THR A 100 3.65 5.32 7.30
N LEU A 101 4.80 5.51 6.69
CA LEU A 101 5.42 4.57 5.77
C LEU A 101 6.41 3.69 6.53
N TYR A 102 6.47 2.42 6.16
CA TYR A 102 7.39 1.44 6.71
C TYR A 102 8.20 0.80 5.60
N ALA A 103 9.46 0.49 5.89
CA ALA A 103 10.35 -0.23 4.99
C ALA A 103 11.21 -1.23 5.73
N GLN A 104 11.29 -2.45 5.20
CA GLN A 104 12.29 -3.44 5.64
C GLN A 104 13.40 -3.50 4.59
N VAL A 105 14.53 -2.90 4.91
CA VAL A 105 15.71 -2.84 4.03
C VAL A 105 16.98 -3.04 4.87
N PRO A 106 18.06 -3.60 4.28
CA PRO A 106 19.29 -3.89 5.02
C PRO A 106 20.19 -2.65 5.22
N VAL A 107 19.70 -1.45 4.89
CA VAL A 107 20.47 -0.21 4.94
C VAL A 107 19.70 0.87 5.68
N GLU A 108 20.41 1.79 6.31
CA GLU A 108 19.81 2.98 6.88
C GLU A 108 19.28 3.90 5.77
N ILE A 109 18.12 4.48 6.01
CA ILE A 109 17.50 5.42 5.08
C ILE A 109 17.54 6.81 5.71
N ARG A 110 18.15 7.77 5.03
CA ARG A 110 18.23 9.13 5.52
C ARG A 110 16.85 9.74 5.78
N GLY A 111 16.65 10.23 6.99
CA GLY A 111 15.40 10.85 7.42
C GLY A 111 14.28 9.87 7.72
N TRP A 112 14.61 8.59 7.91
CA TRP A 112 13.74 7.57 8.47
C TRP A 112 14.24 7.17 9.85
N GLU A 113 13.34 6.75 10.71
CA GLU A 113 13.63 6.31 12.06
C GLU A 113 13.58 4.78 12.13
N PRO A 114 14.47 4.14 12.91
CA PRO A 114 14.30 2.73 13.25
C PRO A 114 12.91 2.50 13.86
N SER A 115 12.29 1.38 13.56
CA SER A 115 10.96 1.06 14.06
C SER A 115 10.94 -0.36 14.62
N GLU A 116 10.79 -0.47 15.91
CA GLU A 116 10.58 -1.74 16.60
C GLU A 116 9.23 -2.37 16.27
N TRP A 117 8.22 -1.54 15.98
CA TRP A 117 6.87 -2.00 15.62
C TRP A 117 6.79 -2.82 14.34
N CYS A 118 7.79 -2.74 13.50
CA CYS A 118 7.90 -3.52 12.27
C CYS A 118 8.71 -4.80 12.49
N LEU A 119 9.36 -4.92 13.62
CA LEU A 119 10.03 -6.15 14.02
C LEU A 119 8.94 -7.14 14.45
N GLY A 120 8.40 -7.86 13.49
CA GLY A 120 7.37 -8.85 13.71
C GLY A 120 7.70 -9.83 14.83
N LYS A 121 9.00 -9.97 15.17
CA LYS A 121 9.48 -10.77 16.29
C LYS A 121 8.99 -10.22 17.64
N GLU A 122 9.15 -8.94 17.91
CA GLU A 122 8.69 -8.34 19.17
C GLU A 122 7.17 -8.32 19.27
N LEU A 123 6.47 -7.99 18.17
CA LEU A 123 5.03 -8.09 18.12
C LEU A 123 4.54 -9.53 18.31
N PHE A 124 5.26 -10.50 17.76
CA PHE A 124 4.94 -11.91 17.94
C PHE A 124 5.22 -12.36 19.38
N GLU A 125 6.36 -12.00 19.96
CA GLU A 125 6.72 -12.33 21.35
C GLU A 125 5.74 -11.64 22.32
N MET A 126 5.44 -10.37 22.14
CA MET A 126 4.44 -9.63 22.93
C MET A 126 3.03 -10.23 22.77
N SER A 127 2.61 -10.57 21.56
CA SER A 127 1.30 -11.18 21.32
C SER A 127 1.20 -12.62 21.82
N SER A 128 2.34 -13.26 22.12
CA SER A 128 2.39 -14.62 22.67
C SER A 128 2.31 -14.64 24.21
N ASP A 129 2.55 -13.48 24.85
CA ASP A 129 2.43 -13.35 26.31
C ASP A 129 0.96 -13.14 26.70
N PRO A 130 0.37 -14.06 27.51
CA PRO A 130 -1.03 -13.96 27.92
C PRO A 130 -1.38 -12.67 28.69
N ASP A 131 -0.46 -12.16 29.52
CA ASP A 131 -0.67 -10.99 30.35
C ASP A 131 -0.63 -9.71 29.50
N VAL A 132 0.29 -9.64 28.53
CA VAL A 132 0.36 -8.54 27.55
C VAL A 132 -0.88 -8.54 26.67
N ARG A 133 -1.34 -9.71 26.21
CA ARG A 133 -2.58 -9.84 25.44
C ARG A 133 -3.80 -9.30 26.20
N LYS A 134 -3.91 -9.68 27.49
CA LYS A 134 -4.99 -9.22 28.36
C LYS A 134 -4.93 -7.71 28.58
N PHE A 135 -3.73 -7.17 28.85
CA PHE A 135 -3.52 -5.72 29.03
C PHE A 135 -3.88 -4.93 27.77
N MET A 136 -3.57 -5.45 26.59
CA MET A 136 -3.87 -4.82 25.29
C MET A 136 -5.30 -5.08 24.80
N GLY A 137 -6.13 -5.80 25.56
CA GLY A 137 -7.50 -6.15 25.15
C GLY A 137 -7.55 -7.16 24.00
N LEU A 138 -6.50 -7.94 23.80
CA LEU A 138 -6.33 -8.92 22.71
C LEU A 138 -6.89 -10.31 23.10
N GLU A 139 -7.94 -10.37 23.88
CA GLU A 139 -8.48 -11.64 24.39
C GLU A 139 -9.12 -12.53 23.30
N GLN A 140 -9.45 -11.97 22.16
CA GLN A 140 -10.01 -12.75 21.04
C GLN A 140 -8.91 -13.29 20.12
N LYS A 141 -8.70 -14.59 20.19
CA LYS A 141 -7.71 -15.37 19.43
C LYS A 141 -7.85 -15.25 17.90
N GLU A 142 -8.98 -14.77 17.42
CA GLU A 142 -9.35 -14.74 16.00
C GLU A 142 -8.88 -13.48 15.25
N ARG A 143 -8.36 -12.46 15.95
CA ARG A 143 -8.02 -11.17 15.34
C ARG A 143 -6.56 -10.98 14.93
N TRP A 144 -5.67 -11.85 15.36
CA TRP A 144 -4.23 -11.71 15.12
C TRP A 144 -3.65 -12.97 14.50
N SER A 145 -3.72 -13.08 13.17
CA SER A 145 -2.69 -13.86 12.49
C SER A 145 -1.38 -13.12 12.71
N PRO A 146 -0.36 -13.75 13.29
CA PRO A 146 0.94 -13.13 13.41
C PRO A 146 1.37 -12.62 12.05
N VAL A 147 1.82 -11.37 11.97
CA VAL A 147 2.27 -10.75 10.70
C VAL A 147 3.32 -11.64 10.00
N ALA A 148 4.07 -12.40 10.79
CA ALA A 148 4.99 -13.44 10.35
C ALA A 148 4.34 -14.56 9.52
N GLU A 149 3.12 -14.98 9.86
CA GLU A 149 2.42 -16.04 9.10
C GLU A 149 1.96 -15.57 7.73
N LEU A 150 1.87 -14.26 7.54
CA LEU A 150 1.46 -13.67 6.27
C LEU A 150 2.59 -13.61 5.25
N ASN A 151 3.84 -13.92 5.63
CA ASN A 151 5.04 -13.82 4.79
C ASN A 151 5.24 -12.45 4.10
N VAL A 152 4.73 -11.39 4.71
CA VAL A 152 4.85 -10.01 4.19
C VAL A 152 5.89 -9.20 4.96
N VAL A 153 6.38 -9.73 6.08
CA VAL A 153 7.40 -9.12 6.94
C VAL A 153 8.45 -10.16 7.27
N GLU A 154 9.72 -9.81 7.13
CA GLU A 154 10.86 -10.65 7.53
C GLU A 154 11.23 -10.32 8.98
N LEU A 155 11.11 -11.29 9.89
CA LEU A 155 11.24 -11.09 11.35
C LEU A 155 12.62 -10.66 11.82
N ASP A 156 13.66 -11.02 11.08
CA ASP A 156 15.07 -10.78 11.36
C ASP A 156 15.64 -9.57 10.61
N ARG A 157 14.81 -8.88 9.82
CA ARG A 157 15.24 -7.73 9.05
C ARG A 157 14.85 -6.43 9.73
N SER A 158 15.80 -5.50 9.80
CA SER A 158 15.57 -4.14 10.31
C SER A 158 14.43 -3.45 9.61
N CYS A 159 13.62 -2.73 10.36
CA CYS A 159 12.54 -1.92 9.86
C CYS A 159 12.76 -0.45 10.17
N HIS A 160 12.34 0.37 9.22
CA HIS A 160 12.40 1.83 9.32
C HIS A 160 11.02 2.41 9.07
N ARG A 161 10.72 3.52 9.71
CA ARG A 161 9.47 4.26 9.49
C ARG A 161 9.72 5.72 9.14
N LYS A 162 8.77 6.30 8.42
CA LYS A 162 8.70 7.75 8.18
C LYS A 162 7.26 8.21 8.30
N THR A 163 7.00 9.16 9.17
CA THR A 163 5.71 9.82 9.30
C THR A 163 5.70 11.09 8.47
N ILE A 164 4.62 11.29 7.70
CA ILE A 164 4.40 12.43 6.82
C ILE A 164 3.04 13.01 7.18
N ARG A 165 3.00 14.26 7.65
CA ARG A 165 1.76 14.93 8.07
C ARG A 165 1.71 16.36 7.56
N GLY A 166 0.48 16.83 7.28
CA GLY A 166 0.19 18.19 6.82
C GLY A 166 0.23 18.32 5.30
N MET A 167 0.30 19.56 4.85
CA MET A 167 0.28 19.89 3.41
C MET A 167 1.64 19.60 2.75
N HIS A 168 1.63 18.75 1.75
CA HIS A 168 2.79 18.38 0.95
C HIS A 168 2.46 18.41 -0.54
N LYS A 169 3.51 18.37 -1.37
CA LYS A 169 3.35 18.17 -2.80
C LYS A 169 2.68 16.82 -3.05
N ASN A 170 1.68 16.82 -3.91
CA ASN A 170 0.88 15.64 -4.22
C ASN A 170 1.59 14.77 -5.27
N GLU A 171 2.58 14.02 -4.82
CA GLU A 171 3.41 13.16 -5.66
C GLU A 171 3.74 11.83 -4.96
N ASP A 172 4.14 10.84 -5.76
CA ASP A 172 4.63 9.58 -5.22
C ASP A 172 5.97 9.75 -4.51
N ILE A 173 6.12 9.04 -3.41
CA ILE A 173 7.36 9.02 -2.65
C ILE A 173 8.28 7.93 -3.21
N ARG A 174 9.47 8.37 -3.62
CA ARG A 174 10.56 7.50 -4.07
C ARG A 174 11.78 7.72 -3.20
N VAL A 175 12.31 6.62 -2.66
CA VAL A 175 13.46 6.65 -1.76
C VAL A 175 14.59 5.83 -2.38
N SER A 176 15.73 6.47 -2.67
CA SER A 176 16.91 5.75 -3.13
C SER A 176 17.58 5.00 -1.99
N LEU A 177 17.84 3.71 -2.18
CA LEU A 177 18.56 2.87 -1.23
C LEU A 177 20.09 3.02 -1.34
N ASN A 178 20.59 3.63 -2.40
CA ASN A 178 22.01 3.83 -2.68
C ASN A 178 22.49 5.26 -2.37
N ALA A 179 21.65 6.12 -1.81
CA ALA A 179 22.06 7.46 -1.43
C ALA A 179 23.04 7.37 -0.23
N PRO A 180 24.21 8.01 -0.26
CA PRO A 180 25.09 8.07 0.89
C PRO A 180 24.36 8.72 2.07
N VAL A 181 24.52 8.13 3.24
CA VAL A 181 23.95 8.59 4.52
C VAL A 181 24.56 9.95 4.92
#